data_cbf6e9a6d26f1dd2cba5181532ee2e3b
#
_entry.id   cbf6e9a6d26f1dd2cba5181532ee2e3b
#
_cell.length_a   1.000
_cell.length_b   1.000
_cell.length_c   1.000
_cell.angle_alpha   90.00
_cell.angle_beta   90.00
_cell.angle_gamma   90.00
#
_symmetry.space_group_name_H-M   'P 1'
#
loop_
_entity.id
_entity.type
_entity.pdbx_description
1 polymer ?
#
loop_
_entity_poly.entity_id
_entity_poly.type
_entity_poly.pdbx_seq_one_letter_code
_entity_poly.pdbx_strand_id
1 'polypeptide(L)'
;MIEKNIDWDNLGFNAYKTKSMFKAYYTPTIGWQVEGLIPYGDVTLSPASTILNYGQGIFEGTKAYKTSKGRVVCFRLENNEKRFSISSERMCIPVLP
;
A
#
# COMPACT_ATOMS: atom_id res chain seq x y z
N MET A 1 -1.18 -16.96 3.49
CA MET A 1 -1.74 -17.43 4.79
C MET A 1 -2.30 -16.22 5.53
N ILE A 2 -3.51 -16.33 6.06
CA ILE A 2 -4.15 -15.26 6.83
C ILE A 2 -3.85 -15.52 8.31
N GLU A 3 -3.43 -14.49 9.04
CA GLU A 3 -3.33 -14.59 10.49
C GLU A 3 -4.72 -14.76 11.11
N LYS A 4 -4.87 -15.79 11.97
CA LYS A 4 -6.18 -16.15 12.51
C LYS A 4 -6.62 -15.34 13.72
N ASN A 5 -5.68 -14.69 14.42
CA ASN A 5 -5.93 -14.00 15.68
C ASN A 5 -5.65 -12.50 15.56
N ILE A 6 -6.36 -11.83 14.65
CA ILE A 6 -6.26 -10.38 14.51
C ILE A 6 -7.23 -9.73 15.50
N ASP A 7 -6.70 -8.88 16.38
CA ASP A 7 -7.53 -8.02 17.22
C ASP A 7 -7.97 -6.80 16.40
N TRP A 8 -9.16 -6.91 15.83
CA TRP A 8 -9.74 -5.92 14.94
C TRP A 8 -10.05 -4.59 15.61
N ASP A 9 -10.21 -4.58 16.93
CA ASP A 9 -10.49 -3.37 17.70
C ASP A 9 -9.22 -2.59 18.03
N ASN A 10 -8.07 -3.26 18.01
CA ASN A 10 -6.76 -2.68 18.36
C ASN A 10 -5.70 -2.95 17.30
N LEU A 11 -5.98 -2.61 16.04
CA LEU A 11 -5.07 -2.88 14.93
C LEU A 11 -3.72 -2.17 15.04
N GLY A 12 -3.72 -0.90 15.48
CA GLY A 12 -2.50 -0.11 15.63
C GLY A 12 -1.72 -0.01 14.32
N PHE A 13 -0.39 -0.05 14.42
CA PHE A 13 0.53 -0.04 13.28
C PHE A 13 1.20 -1.39 13.04
N ASN A 14 0.68 -2.45 13.64
CA ASN A 14 1.22 -3.80 13.43
C ASN A 14 0.96 -4.27 11.99
N ALA A 15 1.93 -4.98 11.44
CA ALA A 15 1.76 -5.62 10.13
C ALA A 15 1.16 -7.01 10.30
N TYR A 16 0.05 -7.25 9.64
CA TYR A 16 -0.62 -8.54 9.64
C TYR A 16 -0.56 -9.17 8.25
N LYS A 17 -0.30 -10.47 8.20
CA LYS A 17 -0.34 -11.21 6.94
C LYS A 17 -1.78 -11.39 6.50
N THR A 18 -2.09 -10.90 5.31
CA THR A 18 -3.39 -11.01 4.69
C THR A 18 -3.39 -12.07 3.58
N LYS A 19 -4.55 -12.38 3.03
CA LYS A 19 -4.67 -13.34 1.92
C LYS A 19 -3.98 -12.83 0.66
N SER A 20 -4.14 -11.54 0.38
CA SER A 20 -3.67 -10.93 -0.87
C SER A 20 -3.09 -9.55 -0.60
N MET A 21 -2.27 -9.12 -1.53
CA MET A 21 -1.81 -7.74 -1.63
C MET A 21 -2.01 -7.25 -3.06
N PHE A 22 -2.14 -5.94 -3.24
CA PHE A 22 -2.15 -5.32 -4.56
C PHE A 22 -0.74 -4.86 -4.90
N LYS A 23 -0.28 -5.16 -6.10
CA LYS A 23 1.06 -4.79 -6.55
C LYS A 23 1.03 -4.09 -7.90
N ALA A 24 1.69 -2.97 -7.97
CA ALA A 24 2.04 -2.27 -9.18
C ALA A 24 3.49 -1.81 -9.09
N TYR A 25 4.14 -1.64 -10.23
CA TYR A 25 5.53 -1.19 -10.31
C TYR A 25 5.74 -0.25 -11.48
N TYR A 26 6.77 0.55 -11.40
CA TYR A 26 7.11 1.55 -12.40
C TYR A 26 8.49 1.25 -12.99
N THR A 27 8.58 1.32 -14.31
CA THR A 27 9.86 1.34 -15.02
C THR A 27 9.92 2.57 -15.94
N PRO A 28 11.09 3.26 -16.03
CA PRO A 28 11.17 4.50 -16.81
C PRO A 28 10.82 4.34 -18.28
N THR A 29 11.06 3.16 -18.85
CA THR A 29 10.81 2.89 -20.27
C THR A 29 9.37 2.56 -20.61
N ILE A 30 8.64 1.96 -19.66
CA ILE A 30 7.28 1.46 -19.88
C ILE A 30 6.24 2.26 -19.10
N GLY A 31 6.64 2.83 -17.96
CA GLY A 31 5.73 3.49 -17.03
C GLY A 31 5.15 2.52 -16.00
N TRP A 32 3.96 2.83 -15.51
CA TRP A 32 3.26 2.01 -14.52
C TRP A 32 2.75 0.71 -15.12
N GLN A 33 3.02 -0.39 -14.42
CA GLN A 33 2.58 -1.74 -14.77
C GLN A 33 1.86 -2.34 -13.56
N VAL A 34 0.70 -2.93 -13.78
CA VAL A 34 -0.15 -3.45 -12.71
C VAL A 34 -0.17 -4.97 -12.75
N GLU A 35 0.30 -5.60 -11.69
CA GLU A 35 0.10 -7.04 -11.48
C GLU A 35 -1.29 -7.33 -10.89
N GLY A 36 -1.86 -6.37 -10.18
CA GLY A 36 -3.17 -6.51 -9.54
C GLY A 36 -3.10 -7.21 -8.18
N LEU A 37 -4.15 -7.92 -7.85
CA LEU A 37 -4.22 -8.70 -6.62
C LEU A 37 -3.42 -9.99 -6.78
N ILE A 38 -2.42 -10.16 -5.94
CA ILE A 38 -1.57 -11.35 -5.88
C ILE A 38 -1.56 -11.90 -4.45
N PRO A 39 -1.16 -13.16 -4.23
CA PRO A 39 -0.99 -13.67 -2.87
C PRO A 39 -0.02 -12.82 -2.07
N TYR A 40 -0.33 -12.59 -0.80
CA TYR A 40 0.58 -11.87 0.09
C TYR A 40 1.91 -12.63 0.20
N GLY A 41 3.02 -11.91 0.05
CA GLY A 41 4.35 -12.50 0.13
C GLY A 41 5.44 -11.44 0.03
N ASP A 42 6.67 -11.91 -0.07
CA ASP A 42 7.84 -11.07 -0.17
C ASP A 42 7.92 -10.36 -1.54
N VAL A 43 8.58 -9.22 -1.54
CA VAL A 43 8.93 -8.51 -2.77
C VAL A 43 10.44 -8.58 -2.97
N THR A 44 10.85 -8.71 -4.23
CA THR A 44 12.27 -8.72 -4.60
C THR A 44 12.69 -7.34 -5.05
N LEU A 45 13.75 -6.82 -4.45
CA LEU A 45 14.33 -5.51 -4.78
C LEU A 45 15.82 -5.65 -5.03
N SER A 46 16.37 -4.80 -5.93
CA SER A 46 17.80 -4.65 -6.08
C SER A 46 18.42 -4.17 -4.77
N PRO A 47 19.61 -4.66 -4.38
CA PRO A 47 20.34 -4.11 -3.23
C PRO A 47 20.73 -2.64 -3.42
N ALA A 48 20.73 -2.14 -4.65
CA ALA A 48 20.95 -0.72 -4.96
C ALA A 48 19.66 0.12 -4.90
N SER A 49 18.55 -0.46 -4.52
CA SER A 49 17.27 0.25 -4.41
C SER A 49 17.37 1.43 -3.44
N THR A 50 16.90 2.59 -3.86
CA THR A 50 17.00 3.82 -3.07
C THR A 50 16.14 3.80 -1.82
N ILE A 51 15.09 3.00 -1.79
CA ILE A 51 14.32 2.79 -0.55
C ILE A 51 15.19 2.12 0.53
N LEU A 52 16.02 1.17 0.16
CA LEU A 52 16.90 0.46 1.10
C LEU A 52 18.07 1.29 1.58
N ASN A 53 18.68 2.06 0.68
CA ASN A 53 19.93 2.76 0.97
C ASN A 53 19.78 4.22 1.39
N TYR A 54 18.70 4.87 0.95
CA TYR A 54 18.47 6.30 1.16
C TYR A 54 17.10 6.61 1.75
N GLY A 55 16.30 5.60 2.06
CA GLY A 55 14.97 5.83 2.62
C GLY A 55 14.00 6.54 1.68
N GLN A 56 14.23 6.45 0.37
CA GLN A 56 13.32 7.04 -0.63
C GLN A 56 12.05 6.20 -0.73
N GLY A 57 11.15 6.44 0.19
CA GLY A 57 9.88 5.73 0.27
C GLY A 57 8.82 6.60 0.92
N ILE A 58 7.59 6.27 0.67
CA ILE A 58 6.42 6.90 1.28
C ILE A 58 5.46 5.82 1.72
N PHE A 59 4.59 6.17 2.64
CA PHE A 59 3.47 5.32 3.00
C PHE A 59 2.20 6.16 3.17
N GLU A 60 1.08 5.52 3.03
CA GLU A 60 -0.23 6.08 3.29
C GLU A 60 -1.08 5.02 3.97
N GLY A 61 -1.90 5.43 4.92
CA GLY A 61 -2.75 4.52 5.66
C GLY A 61 -4.21 4.92 5.56
N THR A 62 -5.05 3.94 5.32
CA THR A 62 -6.49 4.09 5.39
C THR A 62 -7.10 2.86 6.02
N LYS A 63 -8.32 2.99 6.48
CA LYS A 63 -9.08 1.87 7.05
C LYS A 63 -10.38 1.68 6.29
N ALA A 64 -10.74 0.43 6.09
CA ALA A 64 -12.07 0.05 5.65
C ALA A 64 -12.86 -0.44 6.86
N TYR A 65 -14.11 -0.05 6.93
CA TYR A 65 -15.00 -0.41 8.03
C TYR A 65 -16.18 -1.21 7.52
N LYS A 66 -16.52 -2.26 8.25
CA LYS A 66 -17.76 -3.00 7.99
C LYS A 66 -18.89 -2.37 8.80
N THR A 67 -19.93 -1.93 8.12
CA THR A 67 -21.09 -1.33 8.76
C THR A 67 -22.00 -2.40 9.37
N SER A 68 -22.93 -1.98 10.25
CA SER A 68 -23.96 -2.86 10.81
C SER A 68 -24.85 -3.51 9.74
N LYS A 69 -24.93 -2.91 8.55
CA LYS A 69 -25.67 -3.43 7.39
C LYS A 69 -24.83 -4.34 6.49
N GLY A 70 -23.61 -4.67 6.90
CA GLY A 70 -22.71 -5.55 6.15
C GLY A 70 -21.97 -4.89 4.98
N ARG A 71 -22.06 -3.58 4.82
CA ARG A 71 -21.31 -2.83 3.80
C ARG A 71 -19.88 -2.56 4.26
N VAL A 72 -18.93 -2.62 3.35
CA VAL A 72 -17.55 -2.18 3.58
C VAL A 72 -17.40 -0.76 3.02
N VAL A 73 -17.00 0.17 3.88
CA VAL A 73 -16.87 1.59 3.52
C VAL A 73 -15.50 2.14 3.90
N CYS A 74 -15.02 3.08 3.10
CA CYS A 74 -13.84 3.89 3.39
C CYS A 74 -14.27 5.35 3.53
N PHE A 75 -13.69 6.04 4.49
CA PHE A 75 -14.01 7.45 4.74
C PHE A 75 -13.00 8.35 4.04
N ARG A 76 -13.50 9.20 3.14
CA ARG A 76 -12.72 10.25 2.44
C ARG A 76 -11.42 9.71 1.81
N LEU A 77 -11.51 8.62 1.08
CA LEU A 77 -10.37 7.96 0.44
C LEU A 77 -9.62 8.88 -0.53
N GLU A 78 -10.33 9.82 -1.16
CA GLU A 78 -9.76 10.83 -2.04
C GLU A 78 -8.71 11.72 -1.34
N ASN A 79 -8.82 11.93 -0.04
CA ASN A 79 -7.80 12.67 0.71
C ASN A 79 -6.51 11.85 0.90
N ASN A 80 -6.65 10.54 1.07
CA ASN A 80 -5.51 9.62 1.12
C ASN A 80 -4.78 9.63 -0.23
N GLU A 81 -5.52 9.58 -1.33
CA GLU A 81 -4.98 9.64 -2.69
C GLU A 81 -4.20 10.94 -2.93
N LYS A 82 -4.78 12.08 -2.60
CA LYS A 82 -4.11 13.39 -2.73
C LYS A 82 -2.82 13.46 -1.91
N ARG A 83 -2.86 13.04 -0.67
CA ARG A 83 -1.70 13.03 0.22
C ARG A 83 -0.62 12.08 -0.27
N PHE A 84 -1.00 10.93 -0.79
CA PHE A 84 -0.08 9.97 -1.41
C PHE A 84 0.64 10.59 -2.61
N SER A 85 -0.09 11.29 -3.48
CA SER A 85 0.49 11.99 -4.63
C SER A 85 1.46 13.10 -4.21
N ILE A 86 1.08 13.92 -3.24
CA ILE A 86 1.94 15.00 -2.70
C ILE A 86 3.23 14.42 -2.11
N SER A 87 3.12 13.34 -1.34
CA SER A 87 4.28 12.67 -0.75
C SER A 87 5.20 12.07 -1.81
N SER A 88 4.62 11.49 -2.87
CA SER A 88 5.39 10.96 -4.01
C SER A 88 6.19 12.07 -4.70
N GLU A 89 5.57 13.20 -4.98
CA GLU A 89 6.25 14.35 -5.60
C GLU A 89 7.39 14.86 -4.72
N ARG A 90 7.16 14.96 -3.41
CA ARG A 90 8.20 15.38 -2.45
C ARG A 90 9.43 14.49 -2.47
N MET A 91 9.24 13.20 -2.63
CA MET A 91 10.31 12.21 -2.62
C MET A 91 10.83 11.88 -4.01
N CYS A 92 10.40 12.59 -5.04
CA CYS A 92 10.76 12.32 -6.44
C CYS A 92 10.42 10.89 -6.87
N ILE A 93 9.32 10.37 -6.37
CA ILE A 93 8.78 9.07 -6.75
C ILE A 93 7.70 9.30 -7.83
N PRO A 94 7.66 8.49 -8.89
CA PRO A 94 6.62 8.60 -9.91
C PRO A 94 5.22 8.56 -9.30
N VAL A 95 4.41 9.56 -9.61
CA VAL A 95 3.04 9.63 -9.11
C VAL A 95 2.17 8.58 -9.82
N LEU A 96 1.27 7.93 -9.09
CA LEU A 96 0.28 7.03 -9.67
C LEU A 96 -0.64 7.79 -10.64
N PRO A 97 -1.01 7.15 -11.75
CA PRO A 97 -1.92 7.76 -12.72
C PRO A 97 -3.33 7.97 -12.17
#